data_fed51515d34d26cbc503d11036e1b14b
#
_entry.id   fed51515d34d26cbc503d11036e1b14b
#
_cell.length_a   1.000
_cell.length_b   1.000
_cell.length_c   1.000
_cell.angle_alpha   90.00
_cell.angle_beta   90.00
_cell.angle_gamma   90.00
#
_symmetry.space_group_name_H-M   'P 1'
#
loop_
_entity.id
_entity.type
_entity.pdbx_description
1 polymer ?
#
loop_
_entity_poly.entity_id
_entity_poly.type
_entity_poly.pdbx_seq_one_letter_code
_entity_poly.pdbx_strand_id
1 'polypeptide(L)'
;MFRAFHGQVIRISPTSHDYINPMDINLDYADDDDPLSLKSDFILSLCELVVGGKNGLEPVEKTVIDRCVRLVYQDFLSDPVPEKMPILEDLYNLLREQKEQEAQRLATALEIYVNGSLKVFNHRTNVELSNRMVCFDIKDLGKQLKKLGMLIVQDQVWNRETINRSA
;
A
#
# COMPACT_ATOMS: atom_id res chain seq x y z
N MET A 1 0.89 29.70 8.78
CA MET A 1 -0.02 30.01 7.70
C MET A 1 0.46 29.44 6.38
N PHE A 2 -0.45 28.85 5.64
CA PHE A 2 -0.10 28.12 4.43
C PHE A 2 0.28 28.98 3.24
N ARG A 3 0.10 30.29 3.31
CA ARG A 3 0.41 31.18 2.19
C ARG A 3 1.88 31.19 1.78
N ALA A 4 2.77 30.87 2.73
CA ALA A 4 4.20 30.77 2.45
C ALA A 4 4.61 29.35 2.04
N PHE A 5 3.69 28.40 2.08
CA PHE A 5 3.96 27.01 1.76
C PHE A 5 3.66 26.75 0.28
N HIS A 6 4.70 26.45 -0.49
CA HIS A 6 4.60 26.19 -1.93
C HIS A 6 4.47 24.71 -2.25
N GLY A 7 4.13 23.90 -1.25
CA GLY A 7 3.95 22.48 -1.42
C GLY A 7 2.50 22.10 -1.63
N GLN A 8 2.26 20.82 -1.58
CA GLN A 8 0.95 20.21 -1.78
C GLN A 8 0.50 19.55 -0.48
N VAL A 9 -0.75 19.79 -0.08
CA VAL A 9 -1.37 19.09 1.05
C VAL A 9 -2.35 18.06 0.50
N ILE A 10 -2.15 16.81 0.86
CA ILE A 10 -3.02 15.70 0.45
C ILE A 10 -3.78 15.23 1.68
N ARG A 11 -5.08 15.44 1.66
CA ARG A 11 -5.95 15.03 2.76
C ARG A 11 -6.51 13.64 2.48
N ILE A 12 -6.22 12.71 3.39
CA ILE A 12 -6.71 11.35 3.31
C ILE A 12 -7.76 11.15 4.40
N SER A 13 -9.01 10.88 3.99
CA SER A 13 -10.12 10.68 4.92
C SER A 13 -11.20 9.85 4.22
N PRO A 14 -12.18 9.31 4.97
CA PRO A 14 -13.27 8.55 4.37
C PRO A 14 -14.10 9.35 3.36
N THR A 15 -14.09 10.68 3.45
CA THR A 15 -14.88 11.55 2.58
C THR A 15 -14.07 12.33 1.57
N SER A 16 -12.73 12.24 1.61
CA SER A 16 -11.91 12.94 0.62
C SER A 16 -11.89 12.19 -0.71
N HIS A 17 -11.53 12.92 -1.76
CA HIS A 17 -11.40 12.35 -3.10
C HIS A 17 -9.93 12.14 -3.49
N ASP A 18 -9.00 12.36 -2.57
CA ASP A 18 -7.57 12.09 -2.77
C ASP A 18 -7.27 10.68 -2.29
N TYR A 19 -6.69 9.86 -3.17
CA TYR A 19 -6.42 8.47 -2.88
C TYR A 19 -4.94 8.17 -3.02
N ILE A 20 -4.41 7.39 -2.08
CA ILE A 20 -3.06 6.85 -2.11
C ILE A 20 -3.17 5.33 -2.12
N ASN A 21 -2.55 4.72 -3.11
CA ASN A 21 -2.58 3.27 -3.28
C ASN A 21 -1.42 2.62 -2.50
N PRO A 22 -1.69 1.82 -1.47
CA PRO A 22 -0.62 1.13 -0.75
C PRO A 22 0.12 0.11 -1.61
N MET A 23 -0.45 -0.29 -2.73
CA MET A 23 0.18 -1.25 -3.65
C MET A 23 1.07 -0.59 -4.69
N ASP A 24 1.19 0.75 -4.69
CA ASP A 24 2.09 1.44 -5.63
C ASP A 24 3.51 0.91 -5.47
N ILE A 25 4.11 0.53 -6.60
CA ILE A 25 5.49 0.06 -6.63
C ILE A 25 6.31 1.01 -7.50
N ASN A 26 7.51 1.34 -7.02
CA ASN A 26 8.46 2.18 -7.73
C ASN A 26 9.52 1.29 -8.35
N LEU A 27 9.64 1.31 -9.68
CA LEU A 27 10.62 0.51 -10.40
C LEU A 27 11.96 1.24 -10.59
N ASP A 28 12.03 2.51 -10.18
CA ASP A 28 13.21 3.36 -10.38
C ASP A 28 14.14 3.36 -9.17
N TYR A 29 14.27 2.20 -8.50
CA TYR A 29 15.21 2.04 -7.40
C TYR A 29 16.64 1.99 -7.92
N ALA A 30 17.60 2.30 -7.03
CA ALA A 30 19.02 2.12 -7.31
C ALA A 30 19.31 0.66 -7.67
N ASP A 31 20.39 0.47 -8.44
CA ASP A 31 20.70 -0.80 -9.10
C ASP A 31 20.72 -2.03 -8.18
N ASP A 32 21.05 -1.82 -6.89
CA ASP A 32 21.19 -2.94 -5.94
C ASP A 32 19.89 -3.31 -5.23
N ASP A 33 18.82 -2.54 -5.43
CA ASP A 33 17.54 -2.78 -4.76
C ASP A 33 16.58 -3.54 -5.66
N ASP A 34 15.89 -4.51 -5.07
CA ASP A 34 14.81 -5.22 -5.75
C ASP A 34 13.48 -4.61 -5.32
N PRO A 35 12.82 -3.84 -6.22
CA PRO A 35 11.55 -3.17 -5.86
C PRO A 35 10.48 -4.15 -5.38
N LEU A 36 10.42 -5.33 -5.98
CA LEU A 36 9.41 -6.32 -5.62
C LEU A 36 9.66 -6.87 -4.21
N SER A 37 10.91 -7.14 -3.85
CA SER A 37 11.25 -7.61 -2.51
C SER A 37 10.96 -6.56 -1.45
N LEU A 38 11.28 -5.29 -1.74
CA LEU A 38 10.96 -4.18 -0.84
C LEU A 38 9.46 -4.03 -0.66
N LYS A 39 8.71 -4.16 -1.76
CA LYS A 39 7.25 -4.05 -1.69
C LYS A 39 6.65 -5.23 -0.96
N SER A 40 7.18 -6.43 -1.14
CA SER A 40 6.74 -7.61 -0.40
C SER A 40 6.92 -7.41 1.11
N ASP A 41 8.06 -6.86 1.52
CA ASP A 41 8.31 -6.55 2.92
C ASP A 41 7.29 -5.54 3.47
N PHE A 42 6.99 -4.50 2.70
CA PHE A 42 5.97 -3.52 3.09
C PHE A 42 4.60 -4.18 3.24
N ILE A 43 4.20 -5.01 2.27
CA ILE A 43 2.90 -5.69 2.30
C ILE A 43 2.82 -6.66 3.49
N LEU A 44 3.93 -7.33 3.83
CA LEU A 44 3.99 -8.15 5.03
C LEU A 44 3.71 -7.32 6.28
N SER A 45 4.31 -6.15 6.39
CA SER A 45 4.06 -5.23 7.51
C SER A 45 2.62 -4.75 7.55
N LEU A 46 2.05 -4.45 6.39
CA LEU A 46 0.66 -4.03 6.28
C LEU A 46 -0.29 -5.14 6.74
N CYS A 47 -0.06 -6.35 6.28
CA CYS A 47 -0.88 -7.51 6.66
C CYS A 47 -0.74 -7.83 8.15
N GLU A 48 0.46 -7.71 8.69
CA GLU A 48 0.69 -7.90 10.12
C GLU A 48 -0.13 -6.90 10.94
N LEU A 49 -0.16 -5.66 10.50
CA LEU A 49 -0.95 -4.61 11.16
C LEU A 49 -2.45 -4.89 11.06
N VAL A 50 -2.91 -5.34 9.89
CA VAL A 50 -4.34 -5.62 9.65
C VAL A 50 -4.82 -6.83 10.44
N VAL A 51 -4.03 -7.90 10.46
CA VAL A 51 -4.39 -9.13 11.17
C VAL A 51 -4.34 -8.90 12.69
N GLY A 52 -3.38 -8.11 13.15
CA GLY A 52 -3.18 -7.87 14.57
C GLY A 52 -2.60 -9.09 15.28
N GLY A 53 -2.58 -9.02 16.59
CA GLY A 53 -2.10 -10.13 17.40
C GLY A 53 -0.70 -9.89 17.97
N LYS A 54 -0.41 -10.58 19.07
CA LYS A 54 0.82 -10.37 19.83
C LYS A 54 2.05 -10.90 19.12
N ASN A 55 1.89 -11.93 18.30
CA ASN A 55 3.01 -12.68 17.73
C ASN A 55 3.24 -12.36 16.25
N GLY A 56 2.50 -11.40 15.69
CA GLY A 56 2.60 -11.07 14.29
C GLY A 56 2.10 -12.19 13.37
N LEU A 57 2.64 -12.22 12.16
CA LEU A 57 2.25 -13.23 11.18
C LEU A 57 2.99 -14.54 11.42
N GLU A 58 2.29 -15.65 11.20
CA GLU A 58 2.89 -16.98 11.22
C GLU A 58 3.68 -17.24 9.92
N PRO A 59 4.66 -18.17 9.97
CA PRO A 59 5.47 -18.47 8.77
C PRO A 59 4.66 -18.83 7.53
N VAL A 60 3.59 -19.61 7.70
CA VAL A 60 2.72 -20.01 6.58
C VAL A 60 2.04 -18.79 5.99
N GLU A 61 1.57 -17.87 6.86
CA GLU A 61 0.96 -16.62 6.42
C GLU A 61 1.95 -15.77 5.62
N LYS A 62 3.18 -15.66 6.08
CA LYS A 62 4.23 -14.91 5.39
C LYS A 62 4.49 -15.47 4.00
N THR A 63 4.58 -16.80 3.88
CA THR A 63 4.81 -17.46 2.59
C THR A 63 3.67 -17.22 1.63
N VAL A 64 2.43 -17.31 2.10
CA VAL A 64 1.24 -17.07 1.29
C VAL A 64 1.20 -15.63 0.78
N ILE A 65 1.48 -14.66 1.66
CA ILE A 65 1.51 -13.24 1.29
C ILE A 65 2.58 -12.99 0.24
N ASP A 66 3.79 -13.48 0.46
CA ASP A 66 4.89 -13.29 -0.49
C ASP A 66 4.56 -13.86 -1.87
N ARG A 67 3.98 -15.06 -1.90
CA ARG A 67 3.54 -15.68 -3.16
C ARG A 67 2.51 -14.80 -3.87
N CYS A 68 1.51 -14.33 -3.16
CA CYS A 68 0.46 -13.50 -3.73
C CYS A 68 0.99 -12.15 -4.20
N VAL A 69 1.94 -11.55 -3.49
CA VAL A 69 2.59 -10.32 -3.93
C VAL A 69 3.28 -10.52 -5.27
N ARG A 70 4.04 -11.60 -5.42
CA ARG A 70 4.71 -11.89 -6.69
C ARG A 70 3.71 -12.09 -7.82
N LEU A 71 2.61 -12.77 -7.55
CA LEU A 71 1.57 -13.02 -8.55
C LEU A 71 0.84 -11.75 -8.94
N VAL A 72 0.52 -10.90 -7.97
CA VAL A 72 -0.29 -9.71 -8.23
C VAL A 72 0.43 -8.69 -9.11
N TYR A 73 1.77 -8.64 -9.05
CA TYR A 73 2.55 -7.69 -9.84
C TYR A 73 3.01 -8.23 -11.18
N GLN A 74 2.76 -9.51 -11.50
CA GLN A 74 3.23 -10.10 -12.78
C GLN A 74 2.78 -9.29 -14.00
N ASP A 75 1.51 -8.93 -14.04
CA ASP A 75 0.93 -8.21 -15.17
C ASP A 75 1.54 -6.82 -15.31
N PHE A 76 1.67 -6.10 -14.20
CA PHE A 76 2.27 -4.78 -14.18
C PHE A 76 3.75 -4.84 -14.59
N LEU A 77 4.50 -5.82 -14.08
CA LEU A 77 5.93 -5.92 -14.38
C LEU A 77 6.20 -6.27 -15.83
N SER A 78 5.27 -6.99 -16.48
CA SER A 78 5.40 -7.31 -17.91
C SER A 78 5.09 -6.12 -18.81
N ASP A 79 4.25 -5.19 -18.34
CA ASP A 79 3.86 -3.99 -19.09
C ASP A 79 3.53 -2.89 -18.08
N PRO A 80 4.54 -2.14 -17.60
CA PRO A 80 4.36 -1.21 -16.48
C PRO A 80 3.64 0.08 -16.91
N VAL A 81 2.33 -0.01 -16.97
CA VAL A 81 1.45 1.13 -17.22
C VAL A 81 0.57 1.37 -16.00
N PRO A 82 0.17 2.63 -15.72
CA PRO A 82 -0.61 2.95 -14.52
C PRO A 82 -1.92 2.15 -14.40
N GLU A 83 -2.54 1.80 -15.52
CA GLU A 83 -3.80 1.06 -15.55
C GLU A 83 -3.66 -0.37 -15.02
N LYS A 84 -2.44 -0.91 -15.02
CA LYS A 84 -2.15 -2.27 -14.52
C LYS A 84 -1.63 -2.29 -13.10
N MET A 85 -1.45 -1.12 -12.49
CA MET A 85 -1.01 -1.06 -11.10
C MET A 85 -2.04 -1.75 -10.21
N PRO A 86 -1.65 -2.76 -9.40
CA PRO A 86 -2.60 -3.43 -8.52
C PRO A 86 -3.12 -2.52 -7.42
N ILE A 87 -4.30 -2.86 -6.90
CA ILE A 87 -4.87 -2.25 -5.70
C ILE A 87 -5.10 -3.35 -4.66
N LEU A 88 -5.53 -2.97 -3.47
CA LEU A 88 -5.74 -3.95 -2.38
C LEU A 88 -6.71 -5.06 -2.78
N GLU A 89 -7.75 -4.73 -3.55
CA GLU A 89 -8.71 -5.73 -4.02
C GLU A 89 -8.04 -6.84 -4.82
N ASP A 90 -7.06 -6.50 -5.62
CA ASP A 90 -6.34 -7.50 -6.42
C ASP A 90 -5.59 -8.50 -5.53
N LEU A 91 -4.96 -8.01 -4.48
CA LEU A 91 -4.30 -8.87 -3.50
C LEU A 91 -5.31 -9.74 -2.75
N TYR A 92 -6.42 -9.13 -2.34
CA TYR A 92 -7.51 -9.82 -1.65
C TYR A 92 -8.04 -10.99 -2.51
N ASN A 93 -8.29 -10.74 -3.78
CA ASN A 93 -8.80 -11.76 -4.69
C ASN A 93 -7.82 -12.92 -4.85
N LEU A 94 -6.52 -12.63 -4.95
CA LEU A 94 -5.50 -13.67 -5.04
C LEU A 94 -5.42 -14.49 -3.76
N LEU A 95 -5.53 -13.86 -2.61
CA LEU A 95 -5.54 -14.59 -1.33
C LEU A 95 -6.72 -15.56 -1.27
N ARG A 96 -7.87 -15.14 -1.76
CA ARG A 96 -9.06 -16.00 -1.78
C ARG A 96 -8.91 -17.21 -2.70
N GLU A 97 -8.07 -17.10 -3.71
CA GLU A 97 -7.83 -18.18 -4.65
C GLU A 97 -6.85 -19.23 -4.13
N GLN A 98 -6.11 -18.93 -3.06
CA GLN A 98 -5.15 -19.86 -2.50
C GLN A 98 -5.84 -20.98 -1.72
N LYS A 99 -5.17 -22.13 -1.62
CA LYS A 99 -5.73 -23.32 -0.98
C LYS A 99 -5.61 -23.31 0.54
N GLU A 100 -4.65 -22.61 1.07
CA GLU A 100 -4.36 -22.60 2.50
C GLU A 100 -5.46 -21.90 3.28
N GLN A 101 -5.80 -22.44 4.45
CA GLN A 101 -6.74 -21.80 5.36
C GLN A 101 -6.21 -20.45 5.85
N GLU A 102 -4.90 -20.36 6.04
CA GLU A 102 -4.24 -19.11 6.42
C GLU A 102 -4.53 -18.01 5.41
N ALA A 103 -4.54 -18.35 4.12
CA ALA A 103 -4.86 -17.40 3.06
C ALA A 103 -6.30 -16.90 3.18
N GLN A 104 -7.23 -17.78 3.52
CA GLN A 104 -8.63 -17.40 3.69
C GLN A 104 -8.81 -16.49 4.90
N ARG A 105 -8.09 -16.74 5.99
CA ARG A 105 -8.11 -15.86 7.17
C ARG A 105 -7.55 -14.49 6.84
N LEU A 106 -6.45 -14.45 6.10
CA LEU A 106 -5.85 -13.17 5.66
C LEU A 106 -6.82 -12.39 4.77
N ALA A 107 -7.46 -13.07 3.83
CA ALA A 107 -8.44 -12.44 2.95
C ALA A 107 -9.61 -11.85 3.76
N THR A 108 -10.12 -12.62 4.72
CA THR A 108 -11.22 -12.16 5.56
C THR A 108 -10.79 -10.94 6.41
N ALA A 109 -9.56 -10.95 6.91
CA ALA A 109 -9.04 -9.81 7.67
C ALA A 109 -8.92 -8.54 6.81
N LEU A 110 -8.59 -8.70 5.53
CA LEU A 110 -8.48 -7.59 4.59
C LEU A 110 -9.83 -7.12 4.05
N GLU A 111 -10.86 -7.94 4.15
CA GLU A 111 -12.14 -7.66 3.51
C GLU A 111 -12.74 -6.31 3.92
N ILE A 112 -12.62 -5.93 5.19
CA ILE A 112 -13.16 -4.66 5.68
C ILE A 112 -12.48 -3.46 5.02
N TYR A 113 -11.22 -3.62 4.59
CA TYR A 113 -10.47 -2.55 3.91
C TYR A 113 -10.67 -2.56 2.39
N VAL A 114 -11.29 -3.60 1.85
CA VAL A 114 -11.52 -3.75 0.41
C VAL A 114 -12.99 -3.50 0.08
N ASN A 115 -13.88 -4.21 0.74
CA ASN A 115 -15.33 -4.17 0.47
C ASN A 115 -16.14 -3.60 1.61
N GLY A 116 -15.52 -3.36 2.75
CA GLY A 116 -16.22 -2.95 3.96
C GLY A 116 -16.18 -1.45 4.21
N SER A 117 -16.45 -1.09 5.44
CA SER A 117 -16.57 0.31 5.88
C SER A 117 -15.24 1.05 5.95
N LEU A 118 -14.10 0.35 5.87
CA LEU A 118 -12.78 0.95 5.99
C LEU A 118 -12.01 0.97 4.66
N LYS A 119 -12.68 1.09 3.53
CA LYS A 119 -12.10 0.94 2.19
C LYS A 119 -11.43 2.20 1.64
N VAL A 120 -10.89 3.05 2.48
CA VAL A 120 -10.24 4.31 2.07
C VAL A 120 -9.07 4.09 1.13
N PHE A 121 -8.34 3.00 1.30
CA PHE A 121 -7.10 2.73 0.57
C PHE A 121 -7.24 1.76 -0.60
N ASN A 122 -8.46 1.37 -0.96
CA ASN A 122 -8.68 0.44 -2.08
C ASN A 122 -8.91 1.20 -3.39
N HIS A 123 -7.95 2.04 -3.75
CA HIS A 123 -8.02 2.87 -4.96
C HIS A 123 -6.62 3.05 -5.53
N ARG A 124 -6.55 3.30 -6.83
CA ARG A 124 -5.29 3.75 -7.43
C ARG A 124 -5.00 5.18 -7.00
N THR A 125 -3.72 5.50 -6.87
CA THR A 125 -3.29 6.86 -6.53
C THR A 125 -3.77 7.81 -7.62
N ASN A 126 -4.47 8.87 -7.22
CA ASN A 126 -5.02 9.86 -8.15
C ASN A 126 -4.45 11.26 -7.90
N VAL A 127 -3.46 11.38 -7.03
CA VAL A 127 -2.85 12.67 -6.70
C VAL A 127 -1.45 12.72 -7.29
N GLU A 128 -1.03 13.95 -7.66
CA GLU A 128 0.30 14.18 -8.18
C GLU A 128 1.29 14.24 -7.03
N LEU A 129 2.27 13.35 -7.03
CA LEU A 129 3.27 13.25 -5.96
C LEU A 129 4.64 13.79 -6.39
N SER A 130 4.72 14.46 -7.53
CA SER A 130 5.99 14.98 -8.06
C SER A 130 6.43 16.28 -7.41
N ASN A 131 5.57 16.93 -6.65
CA ASN A 131 5.91 18.17 -5.97
C ASN A 131 7.05 17.96 -4.97
N ARG A 132 7.92 18.94 -4.87
CA ARG A 132 9.08 18.90 -3.99
C ARG A 132 8.69 18.78 -2.53
N MET A 133 7.58 19.43 -2.14
CA MET A 133 7.04 19.37 -0.78
C MET A 133 5.62 18.82 -0.83
N VAL A 134 5.43 17.67 -0.20
CA VAL A 134 4.12 17.06 -0.06
C VAL A 134 3.88 16.79 1.42
N CYS A 135 2.72 17.23 1.89
CA CYS A 135 2.27 17.00 3.26
C CYS A 135 1.01 16.13 3.22
N PHE A 136 1.02 15.05 3.97
CA PHE A 136 -0.13 14.16 4.07
C PHE A 136 -0.90 14.48 5.35
N ASP A 137 -2.16 14.87 5.21
CA ASP A 137 -3.04 15.12 6.34
C ASP A 137 -3.93 13.90 6.57
N ILE A 138 -3.67 13.17 7.65
CA ILE A 138 -4.40 11.96 8.01
C ILE A 138 -5.21 12.11 9.30
N LYS A 139 -5.39 13.34 9.78
CA LYS A 139 -6.03 13.59 11.06
C LYS A 139 -7.50 13.14 11.11
N ASP A 140 -8.16 13.10 9.95
CA ASP A 140 -9.56 12.72 9.86
C ASP A 140 -9.78 11.23 9.64
N LEU A 141 -8.71 10.45 9.60
CA LEU A 141 -8.83 8.99 9.63
C LEU A 141 -9.24 8.54 11.03
N GLY A 142 -10.21 7.64 11.09
CA GLY A 142 -10.62 7.05 12.35
C GLY A 142 -9.50 6.24 12.98
N LYS A 143 -9.70 5.88 14.26
CA LYS A 143 -8.73 5.14 15.05
C LYS A 143 -8.23 3.88 14.33
N GLN A 144 -9.13 3.16 13.64
CA GLN A 144 -8.79 1.91 12.96
C GLN A 144 -7.90 2.12 11.74
N LEU A 145 -8.05 3.25 11.06
CA LEU A 145 -7.30 3.53 9.83
C LEU A 145 -6.02 4.33 10.05
N LYS A 146 -5.87 4.97 11.21
CA LYS A 146 -4.75 5.89 11.43
C LYS A 146 -3.40 5.19 11.37
N LYS A 147 -3.26 4.04 12.02
CA LYS A 147 -2.01 3.28 12.00
C LYS A 147 -1.68 2.81 10.59
N LEU A 148 -2.68 2.30 9.89
CA LEU A 148 -2.53 1.87 8.51
C LEU A 148 -2.14 3.04 7.61
N GLY A 149 -2.80 4.18 7.78
CA GLY A 149 -2.50 5.39 7.04
C GLY A 149 -1.07 5.86 7.25
N MET A 150 -0.58 5.83 8.48
CA MET A 150 0.80 6.21 8.79
C MET A 150 1.80 5.29 8.09
N LEU A 151 1.55 4.00 8.09
CA LEU A 151 2.41 3.03 7.41
C LEU A 151 2.46 3.30 5.90
N ILE A 152 1.30 3.54 5.30
CA ILE A 152 1.19 3.80 3.86
C ILE A 152 1.88 5.11 3.48
N VAL A 153 1.70 6.16 4.28
CA VAL A 153 2.35 7.44 4.05
C VAL A 153 3.87 7.31 4.14
N GLN A 154 4.37 6.57 5.13
CA GLN A 154 5.82 6.33 5.26
C GLN A 154 6.38 5.63 4.03
N ASP A 155 5.66 4.65 3.48
CA ASP A 155 6.10 3.95 2.28
C ASP A 155 6.14 4.88 1.06
N GLN A 156 5.16 5.75 0.91
CA GLN A 156 5.13 6.74 -0.17
C GLN A 156 6.27 7.75 -0.06
N VAL A 157 6.55 8.22 1.14
CA VAL A 157 7.67 9.13 1.38
C VAL A 157 9.00 8.45 1.02
N TRP A 158 9.18 7.21 1.42
CA TRP A 158 10.37 6.43 1.08
C TRP A 158 10.54 6.29 -0.43
N ASN A 159 9.47 5.97 -1.15
CA ASN A 159 9.50 5.83 -2.61
C ASN A 159 9.93 7.14 -3.27
N ARG A 160 9.43 8.28 -2.80
CA ARG A 160 9.79 9.58 -3.34
C ARG A 160 11.25 9.94 -3.07
N GLU A 161 11.72 9.68 -1.86
CA GLU A 161 13.13 9.93 -1.51
C GLU A 161 14.08 9.12 -2.39
N THR A 162 13.72 7.88 -2.65
CA THR A 162 14.52 7.01 -3.50
C THR A 162 14.60 7.55 -4.92
N ILE A 163 13.46 8.02 -5.48
CA ILE A 163 13.43 8.67 -6.80
C ILE A 163 14.33 9.90 -6.79
N ASN A 164 14.21 10.75 -5.79
CA ASN A 164 14.99 12.00 -5.69
C ASN A 164 16.49 11.73 -5.59
N ARG A 165 16.88 10.66 -4.90
CA ARG A 165 18.30 10.28 -4.81
C ARG A 165 18.83 9.76 -6.12
N SER A 166 18.00 9.13 -6.93
CA SER A 166 18.36 8.59 -8.23
C SER A 166 18.51 9.67 -9.29
N ALA A 167 17.84 10.78 -9.08
CA ALA A 167 17.90 11.91 -9.99
C ALA A 167 19.11 12.78 -9.72
#